data_1c6fc924ea2fa4fc82a2ed4066a21784
#
_entry.id   1c6fc924ea2fa4fc82a2ed4066a21784
#
_cell.length_a   1.000
_cell.length_b   1.000
_cell.length_c   1.000
_cell.angle_alpha   90.00
_cell.angle_beta   90.00
_cell.angle_gamma   90.00
#
_symmetry.space_group_name_H-M   'P 1'
#
loop_
_entity.id
_entity.type
_entity.pdbx_description
1 polymer ?
#
loop_
_entity_poly.entity_id
_entity_poly.type
_entity_poly.pdbx_seq_one_letter_code
_entity_poly.pdbx_strand_id
1 'polypeptide(L)'
;MAAREAMGRAVPDRPRATWAHLSDAQLLAQCEVDTYRASGPGGQKRNKTSSAVRLRHPPSGLIVIAEESRSQHENRARALRRLRQALFLKLREELPPEALTPEGLTARPDFGPARDAEGRLKLGRKDPRYWPAVGVVLDVLAALGGRVGEAAAALGLSTGNLIDFLQSDDKVWEQANHLRARFGHKALH
;
A
#
# COMPACT_ATOMS: atom_id res chain seq x y z
N MET A 1 -5.83 31.07 12.86
CA MET A 1 -6.18 29.90 13.69
C MET A 1 -6.91 28.86 12.84
N ALA A 2 -6.29 28.27 11.80
CA ALA A 2 -6.94 27.26 10.95
C ALA A 2 -5.90 26.37 10.26
N ALA A 3 -4.98 25.75 11.01
CA ALA A 3 -3.95 24.86 10.46
C ALA A 3 -3.67 23.65 11.36
N ARG A 4 -4.66 23.18 12.13
CA ARG A 4 -4.46 22.10 13.12
C ARG A 4 -5.41 20.89 12.98
N GLU A 5 -6.24 20.83 11.94
CA GLU A 5 -7.26 19.77 11.79
C GLU A 5 -6.95 18.69 10.75
N ALA A 6 -5.73 18.62 10.20
CA ALA A 6 -5.33 17.56 9.27
C ALA A 6 -4.47 16.45 9.91
N MET A 7 -4.38 16.42 11.26
CA MET A 7 -3.60 15.44 12.00
C MET A 7 -4.52 14.55 12.84
N GLY A 8 -4.89 13.41 12.31
CA GLY A 8 -5.57 12.43 13.15
C GLY A 8 -6.51 11.48 12.40
N ARG A 9 -6.10 10.90 11.26
CA ARG A 9 -6.70 9.60 10.94
C ARG A 9 -6.10 8.62 11.93
N ALA A 10 -6.92 8.23 12.91
CA ALA A 10 -6.60 7.17 13.84
C ALA A 10 -6.04 5.98 13.06
N VAL A 11 -4.86 5.50 13.46
CA VAL A 11 -4.36 4.20 13.01
C VAL A 11 -5.49 3.22 13.30
N PRO A 12 -5.98 2.46 12.32
CA PRO A 12 -7.07 1.53 12.58
C PRO A 12 -6.62 0.57 13.69
N ASP A 13 -7.48 0.36 14.65
CA ASP A 13 -7.28 -0.49 15.85
C ASP A 13 -7.03 -1.97 15.49
N ARG A 14 -6.93 -2.28 14.21
CA ARG A 14 -6.70 -3.62 13.67
C ARG A 14 -5.51 -3.63 12.71
N PRO A 15 -4.59 -4.60 12.87
CA PRO A 15 -3.44 -4.74 11.98
C PRO A 15 -3.89 -5.00 10.54
N ARG A 16 -3.15 -4.48 9.58
CA ARG A 16 -3.35 -4.67 8.13
C ARG A 16 -3.57 -6.15 7.76
N ALA A 17 -2.86 -7.06 8.44
CA ALA A 17 -2.97 -8.49 8.26
C ALA A 17 -4.43 -9.00 8.38
N THR A 18 -5.25 -8.39 9.23
CA THR A 18 -6.67 -8.72 9.39
C THR A 18 -7.44 -8.66 8.07
N TRP A 19 -7.10 -7.74 7.19
CA TRP A 19 -7.79 -7.54 5.91
C TRP A 19 -7.02 -8.10 4.72
N ALA A 20 -5.70 -8.16 4.79
CA ALA A 20 -4.84 -8.62 3.70
C ALA A 20 -5.11 -10.08 3.30
N HIS A 21 -5.46 -10.93 4.26
CA HIS A 21 -5.74 -12.35 4.06
C HIS A 21 -7.21 -12.68 3.72
N LEU A 22 -8.11 -11.70 3.75
CA LEU A 22 -9.51 -11.92 3.39
C LEU A 22 -9.63 -12.29 1.90
N SER A 23 -10.57 -13.17 1.57
CA SER A 23 -10.97 -13.38 0.18
C SER A 23 -11.57 -12.10 -0.42
N ASP A 24 -11.66 -12.03 -1.74
CA ASP A 24 -12.26 -10.88 -2.43
C ASP A 24 -13.71 -10.65 -1.99
N ALA A 25 -14.49 -11.71 -1.80
CA ALA A 25 -15.85 -11.63 -1.32
C ALA A 25 -15.93 -11.10 0.12
N GLN A 26 -15.07 -11.58 1.01
CA GLN A 26 -15.03 -11.15 2.41
C GLN A 26 -14.58 -9.68 2.54
N LEU A 27 -13.57 -9.26 1.78
CA LEU A 27 -13.11 -7.88 1.79
C LEU A 27 -14.18 -6.94 1.23
N LEU A 28 -14.83 -7.35 0.13
CA LEU A 28 -15.90 -6.58 -0.49
C LEU A 28 -17.13 -6.46 0.40
N ALA A 29 -17.45 -7.50 1.18
CA ALA A 29 -18.57 -7.48 2.13
C ALA A 29 -18.38 -6.44 3.25
N GLN A 30 -17.12 -5.99 3.51
CA GLN A 30 -16.81 -4.93 4.45
C GLN A 30 -16.80 -3.54 3.81
N CYS A 31 -17.07 -3.44 2.49
CA CYS A 31 -17.05 -2.19 1.75
C CYS A 31 -18.45 -1.66 1.50
N GLU A 32 -18.56 -0.34 1.57
CA GLU A 32 -19.66 0.40 0.93
C GLU A 32 -19.31 0.58 -0.55
N VAL A 33 -20.23 0.20 -1.42
CA VAL A 33 -20.05 0.23 -2.88
C VAL A 33 -20.92 1.30 -3.48
N ASP A 34 -20.33 2.36 -4.00
CA ASP A 34 -21.04 3.41 -4.73
C ASP A 34 -20.77 3.26 -6.24
N THR A 35 -21.84 3.33 -7.02
CA THR A 35 -21.75 3.37 -8.48
C THR A 35 -22.23 4.74 -8.98
N TYR A 36 -21.47 5.35 -9.87
CA TYR A 36 -21.80 6.67 -10.39
C TYR A 36 -21.38 6.83 -11.86
N ARG A 37 -21.83 7.91 -12.45
CA ARG A 37 -21.42 8.29 -13.81
C ARG A 37 -20.10 9.03 -13.72
N ALA A 38 -19.06 8.49 -14.39
CA ALA A 38 -17.80 9.21 -14.48
C ALA A 38 -18.00 10.49 -15.31
N SER A 39 -17.62 11.63 -14.75
CA SER A 39 -17.54 12.90 -15.46
C SER A 39 -16.25 12.95 -16.29
N GLY A 40 -16.32 13.33 -17.57
CA GLY A 40 -15.14 13.50 -18.41
C GLY A 40 -15.45 13.42 -19.91
N PRO A 41 -14.51 13.83 -20.77
CA PRO A 41 -14.66 13.75 -22.21
C PRO A 41 -14.81 12.28 -22.66
N GLY A 42 -15.98 11.91 -23.15
CA GLY A 42 -16.28 10.56 -23.64
C GLY A 42 -17.65 10.54 -24.30
N GLY A 43 -17.79 9.81 -25.43
CA GLY A 43 -19.00 9.80 -26.28
C GLY A 43 -20.29 9.46 -25.53
N GLN A 44 -21.44 9.67 -26.20
CA GLN A 44 -22.82 9.56 -25.65
C GLN A 44 -23.08 8.30 -24.79
N LYS A 45 -22.41 7.18 -25.08
CA LYS A 45 -22.58 5.91 -24.36
C LYS A 45 -21.94 5.92 -22.96
N ARG A 46 -20.85 6.68 -22.76
CA ARG A 46 -20.18 6.84 -21.45
C ARG A 46 -21.04 7.68 -20.48
N ASN A 47 -21.80 8.61 -21.03
CA ASN A 47 -22.66 9.51 -20.24
C ASN A 47 -24.01 8.86 -19.84
N LYS A 48 -24.36 7.68 -20.39
CA LYS A 48 -25.62 6.99 -20.11
C LYS A 48 -25.53 5.87 -19.07
N THR A 49 -24.32 5.37 -18.75
CA THR A 49 -24.14 4.22 -17.85
C THR A 49 -23.33 4.61 -16.61
N SER A 50 -23.82 4.26 -15.43
CA SER A 50 -23.09 4.38 -14.15
C SER A 50 -22.11 3.24 -14.01
N SER A 51 -20.98 3.31 -14.72
CA SER A 51 -19.95 2.26 -14.72
C SER A 51 -18.81 2.49 -13.73
N ALA A 52 -18.62 3.73 -13.25
CA ALA A 52 -17.62 4.04 -12.25
C ALA A 52 -17.99 3.43 -10.90
N VAL A 53 -16.98 2.88 -10.22
CA VAL A 53 -17.13 2.22 -8.92
C VAL A 53 -16.20 2.87 -7.91
N ARG A 54 -16.77 3.29 -6.79
CA ARG A 54 -16.05 3.72 -5.60
C ARG A 54 -16.27 2.69 -4.50
N LEU A 55 -15.20 2.17 -3.93
CA LEU A 55 -15.23 1.34 -2.73
C LEU A 55 -14.73 2.18 -1.56
N ARG A 56 -15.54 2.22 -0.51
CA ARG A 56 -15.15 2.75 0.79
C ARG A 56 -15.07 1.57 1.75
N HIS A 57 -13.94 1.40 2.40
CA HIS A 57 -13.73 0.36 3.41
C HIS A 57 -13.69 1.01 4.80
N PRO A 58 -14.85 1.11 5.51
CA PRO A 58 -14.95 1.83 6.78
C PRO A 58 -13.94 1.35 7.83
N PRO A 59 -13.68 0.02 7.98
CA PRO A 59 -12.75 -0.45 9.01
C PRO A 59 -11.32 0.10 8.86
N SER A 60 -10.86 0.36 7.63
CA SER A 60 -9.53 0.93 7.38
C SER A 60 -9.56 2.42 7.04
N GLY A 61 -10.73 2.99 6.79
CA GLY A 61 -10.90 4.36 6.30
C GLY A 61 -10.42 4.58 4.86
N LEU A 62 -10.07 3.52 4.12
CA LEU A 62 -9.58 3.64 2.75
C LEU A 62 -10.74 3.81 1.77
N ILE A 63 -10.49 4.65 0.76
CA ILE A 63 -11.41 4.88 -0.36
C ILE A 63 -10.60 4.70 -1.65
N VAL A 64 -11.15 3.93 -2.59
CA VAL A 64 -10.58 3.70 -3.92
C VAL A 64 -11.64 3.84 -4.99
N ILE A 65 -11.20 4.24 -6.18
CA ILE A 65 -12.07 4.49 -7.33
C ILE A 65 -11.52 3.75 -8.55
N ALA A 66 -12.41 3.21 -9.39
CA ALA A 66 -12.10 2.69 -10.71
C ALA A 66 -13.21 3.10 -11.69
N GLU A 67 -12.80 3.71 -12.81
CA GLU A 67 -13.72 4.29 -13.80
C GLU A 67 -13.24 4.11 -15.26
N GLU A 68 -12.21 3.30 -15.47
CA GLU A 68 -11.54 3.16 -16.77
C GLU A 68 -12.32 2.30 -17.75
N SER A 69 -13.15 1.38 -17.25
CA SER A 69 -13.96 0.50 -18.10
C SER A 69 -15.40 0.97 -18.22
N ARG A 70 -16.03 0.58 -19.33
CA ARG A 70 -17.48 0.71 -19.51
C ARG A 70 -18.25 -0.36 -18.73
N SER A 71 -17.57 -1.39 -18.24
CA SER A 71 -18.13 -2.48 -17.44
C SER A 71 -18.00 -2.14 -15.96
N GLN A 72 -19.12 -2.01 -15.28
CA GLN A 72 -19.20 -1.87 -13.83
C GLN A 72 -18.51 -3.06 -13.12
N HIS A 73 -18.67 -4.27 -13.66
CA HIS A 73 -18.06 -5.48 -13.12
C HIS A 73 -16.53 -5.39 -13.17
N GLU A 74 -15.95 -4.96 -14.30
CA GLU A 74 -14.50 -4.76 -14.40
C GLU A 74 -14.00 -3.66 -13.48
N ASN A 75 -14.71 -2.54 -13.38
CA ASN A 75 -14.33 -1.46 -12.47
C ASN A 75 -14.40 -1.91 -11.01
N ARG A 76 -15.40 -2.73 -10.64
CA ARG A 76 -15.47 -3.32 -9.30
C ARG A 76 -14.26 -4.20 -9.00
N ALA A 77 -13.87 -5.08 -9.92
CA ALA A 77 -12.67 -5.91 -9.78
C ALA A 77 -11.39 -5.08 -9.72
N ARG A 78 -11.28 -4.01 -10.51
CA ARG A 78 -10.14 -3.06 -10.46
C ARG A 78 -10.09 -2.30 -9.13
N ALA A 79 -11.22 -1.80 -8.66
CA ALA A 79 -11.32 -1.10 -7.38
C ALA A 79 -10.90 -2.02 -6.22
N LEU A 80 -11.31 -3.27 -6.23
CA LEU A 80 -10.93 -4.24 -5.20
C LEU A 80 -9.41 -4.52 -5.21
N ARG A 81 -8.80 -4.68 -6.39
CA ARG A 81 -7.34 -4.80 -6.50
C ARG A 81 -6.63 -3.54 -5.97
N ARG A 82 -7.15 -2.34 -6.26
CA ARG A 82 -6.62 -1.06 -5.72
C ARG A 82 -6.75 -0.99 -4.21
N LEU A 83 -7.85 -1.48 -3.66
CA LEU A 83 -8.04 -1.53 -2.21
C LEU A 83 -7.00 -2.43 -1.55
N ARG A 84 -6.75 -3.63 -2.09
CA ARG A 84 -5.69 -4.52 -1.60
C ARG A 84 -4.31 -3.87 -1.63
N GLN A 85 -3.96 -3.20 -2.72
CA GLN A 85 -2.70 -2.45 -2.80
C GLN A 85 -2.65 -1.31 -1.78
N ALA A 86 -3.76 -0.58 -1.62
CA ALA A 86 -3.83 0.54 -0.69
C ALA A 86 -3.67 0.11 0.78
N LEU A 87 -4.08 -1.11 1.16
CA LEU A 87 -3.83 -1.67 2.49
C LEU A 87 -2.33 -1.68 2.80
N PHE A 88 -1.49 -2.12 1.86
CA PHE A 88 -0.04 -2.18 2.05
C PHE A 88 0.63 -0.81 1.88
N LEU A 89 0.15 0.02 0.96
CA LEU A 89 0.73 1.32 0.68
C LEU A 89 0.43 2.35 1.77
N LYS A 90 -0.78 2.37 2.31
CA LYS A 90 -1.27 3.48 3.14
C LYS A 90 -1.38 3.17 4.62
N LEU A 91 -1.60 1.90 4.99
CA LEU A 91 -1.65 1.51 6.39
C LEU A 91 -0.26 1.13 6.88
N ARG A 92 0.09 1.63 8.08
CA ARG A 92 1.35 1.29 8.75
C ARG A 92 1.05 0.38 9.93
N GLU A 93 1.89 -0.63 10.11
CA GLU A 93 1.92 -1.46 11.31
C GLU A 93 3.04 -0.97 12.21
N GLU A 94 2.79 -0.86 13.49
CA GLU A 94 3.81 -0.57 14.46
C GLU A 94 4.71 -1.79 14.64
N LEU A 95 6.01 -1.57 14.54
CA LEU A 95 7.01 -2.60 14.76
C LEU A 95 7.73 -2.31 16.06
N PRO A 96 7.74 -3.25 17.02
CA PRO A 96 8.49 -3.06 18.24
C PRO A 96 9.99 -3.01 17.93
N PRO A 97 10.78 -2.18 18.65
CA PRO A 97 12.20 -1.97 18.37
C PRO A 97 13.02 -3.27 18.27
N GLU A 98 12.70 -4.25 19.09
CA GLU A 98 13.34 -5.57 19.10
C GLU A 98 13.10 -6.40 17.83
N ALA A 99 12.03 -6.11 17.08
CA ALA A 99 11.73 -6.77 15.80
C ALA A 99 12.47 -6.12 14.62
N LEU A 100 13.07 -4.95 14.81
CA LEU A 100 13.78 -4.21 13.75
C LEU A 100 15.22 -4.72 13.58
N THR A 101 15.35 -6.04 13.45
CA THR A 101 16.62 -6.73 13.19
C THR A 101 16.52 -7.59 11.94
N PRO A 102 17.62 -7.86 11.22
CA PRO A 102 17.60 -8.70 10.03
C PRO A 102 16.98 -10.08 10.29
N GLU A 103 17.27 -10.68 11.42
CA GLU A 103 16.74 -11.98 11.84
C GLU A 103 15.24 -11.91 12.12
N GLY A 104 14.81 -10.93 12.90
CA GLY A 104 13.40 -10.72 13.26
C GLY A 104 12.53 -10.45 12.03
N LEU A 105 13.01 -9.61 11.13
CA LEU A 105 12.27 -9.29 9.90
C LEU A 105 12.29 -10.46 8.90
N THR A 106 13.41 -11.18 8.77
CA THR A 106 13.48 -12.36 7.88
C THR A 106 12.61 -13.52 8.38
N ALA A 107 12.39 -13.63 9.68
CA ALA A 107 11.49 -14.64 10.25
C ALA A 107 10.00 -14.35 9.96
N ARG A 108 9.65 -13.14 9.50
CA ARG A 108 8.26 -12.77 9.19
C ARG A 108 7.74 -13.50 7.94
N PRO A 109 6.54 -14.09 7.99
CA PRO A 109 5.95 -14.81 6.86
C PRO A 109 5.59 -13.90 5.67
N ASP A 110 5.41 -12.60 5.93
CA ASP A 110 5.08 -11.58 4.93
C ASP A 110 6.33 -10.91 4.32
N PHE A 111 7.55 -11.24 4.78
CA PHE A 111 8.78 -10.67 4.27
C PHE A 111 9.86 -11.72 3.94
N GLY A 112 10.17 -12.65 4.83
CA GLY A 112 11.25 -13.61 4.62
C GLY A 112 11.17 -14.37 3.30
N PRO A 113 10.00 -14.94 2.93
CA PRO A 113 9.84 -15.64 1.65
C PRO A 113 9.98 -14.75 0.40
N ALA A 114 9.95 -13.44 0.57
CA ALA A 114 10.11 -12.47 -0.52
C ALA A 114 11.58 -12.28 -0.94
N ARG A 115 12.52 -12.75 -0.13
CA ARG A 115 13.96 -12.65 -0.40
C ARG A 115 14.42 -13.82 -1.30
N ASP A 116 15.36 -13.54 -2.19
CA ASP A 116 16.05 -14.56 -2.97
C ASP A 116 17.12 -15.31 -2.13
N ALA A 117 17.80 -16.29 -2.74
CA ALA A 117 18.85 -17.07 -2.07
C ALA A 117 20.03 -16.22 -1.59
N GLU A 118 20.27 -15.07 -2.24
CA GLU A 118 21.31 -14.11 -1.87
C GLU A 118 20.79 -13.07 -0.86
N GLY A 119 19.56 -13.22 -0.37
CA GLY A 119 18.94 -12.36 0.62
C GLY A 119 18.42 -11.03 0.08
N ARG A 120 18.31 -10.86 -1.25
CA ARG A 120 17.86 -9.63 -1.89
C ARG A 120 16.34 -9.64 -2.15
N LEU A 121 15.74 -8.45 -2.19
CA LEU A 121 14.39 -8.26 -2.72
C LEU A 121 14.45 -8.10 -4.25
N LYS A 122 14.04 -9.12 -4.97
CA LYS A 122 13.99 -9.13 -6.43
C LYS A 122 12.67 -9.72 -6.92
N LEU A 123 11.59 -9.01 -6.67
CA LEU A 123 10.24 -9.44 -6.94
C LEU A 123 9.58 -8.57 -8.00
N GLY A 124 8.87 -9.18 -8.93
CA GLY A 124 7.98 -8.46 -9.83
C GLY A 124 6.61 -8.21 -9.20
N ARG A 125 5.92 -7.16 -9.65
CA ARG A 125 4.58 -6.76 -9.15
C ARG A 125 3.48 -7.82 -9.25
N LYS A 126 3.68 -8.84 -10.08
CA LYS A 126 2.75 -9.97 -10.22
C LYS A 126 3.00 -11.08 -9.21
N ASP A 127 4.14 -11.06 -8.52
CA ASP A 127 4.44 -12.03 -7.47
C ASP A 127 3.50 -11.78 -6.27
N PRO A 128 2.81 -12.80 -5.76
CA PRO A 128 1.89 -12.64 -4.63
C PRO A 128 2.59 -12.14 -3.34
N ARG A 129 3.91 -12.33 -3.22
CA ARG A 129 4.73 -11.88 -2.08
C ARG A 129 5.11 -10.39 -2.17
N TYR A 130 4.93 -9.75 -3.34
CA TYR A 130 5.36 -8.39 -3.59
C TYR A 130 4.69 -7.37 -2.65
N TRP A 131 3.35 -7.34 -2.62
CA TRP A 131 2.62 -6.37 -1.82
C TRP A 131 2.79 -6.57 -0.30
N PRO A 132 2.79 -7.80 0.25
CA PRO A 132 3.20 -8.04 1.63
C PRO A 132 4.57 -7.48 1.95
N ALA A 133 5.58 -7.75 1.12
CA ALA A 133 6.94 -7.22 1.30
C ALA A 133 6.99 -5.68 1.25
N VAL A 134 6.25 -5.04 0.31
CA VAL A 134 6.09 -3.58 0.26
C VAL A 134 5.57 -3.04 1.60
N GLY A 135 4.55 -3.69 2.16
CA GLY A 135 3.99 -3.30 3.44
C GLY A 135 5.06 -3.28 4.55
N VAL A 136 5.80 -4.37 4.71
CA VAL A 136 6.87 -4.49 5.73
C VAL A 136 7.98 -3.46 5.50
N VAL A 137 8.44 -3.30 4.25
CA VAL A 137 9.48 -2.31 3.90
C VAL A 137 9.05 -0.89 4.29
N LEU A 138 7.81 -0.51 3.99
CA LEU A 138 7.29 0.82 4.34
C LEU A 138 7.07 0.98 5.85
N ASP A 139 6.71 -0.09 6.57
CA ASP A 139 6.58 -0.07 8.03
C ASP A 139 7.95 0.14 8.69
N VAL A 140 8.99 -0.59 8.24
CA VAL A 140 10.36 -0.41 8.71
C VAL A 140 10.88 0.99 8.40
N LEU A 141 10.64 1.49 7.19
CA LEU A 141 11.02 2.85 6.80
C LEU A 141 10.34 3.90 7.69
N ALA A 142 9.07 3.71 8.03
CA ALA A 142 8.33 4.60 8.92
C ALA A 142 8.85 4.51 10.36
N ALA A 143 9.07 3.30 10.90
CA ALA A 143 9.58 3.07 12.24
C ALA A 143 10.97 3.69 12.46
N LEU A 144 11.80 3.70 11.41
CA LEU A 144 13.14 4.30 11.43
C LEU A 144 13.18 5.75 10.93
N GLY A 145 12.04 6.44 10.97
CA GLY A 145 11.96 7.87 10.68
C GLY A 145 12.38 8.25 9.25
N GLY A 146 12.14 7.37 8.26
CA GLY A 146 12.45 7.63 6.85
C GLY A 146 13.93 7.49 6.48
N ARG A 147 14.79 6.98 7.37
CA ARG A 147 16.23 6.80 7.15
C ARG A 147 16.51 5.51 6.37
N VAL A 148 16.71 5.65 5.05
CA VAL A 148 16.83 4.52 4.12
C VAL A 148 18.01 3.59 4.45
N GLY A 149 19.16 4.14 4.85
CA GLY A 149 20.33 3.32 5.22
C GLY A 149 20.07 2.44 6.43
N GLU A 150 19.42 2.99 7.48
CA GLU A 150 19.03 2.24 8.67
C GLU A 150 17.94 1.22 8.35
N ALA A 151 16.96 1.59 7.52
CA ALA A 151 15.91 0.67 7.06
C ALA A 151 16.50 -0.50 6.26
N ALA A 152 17.45 -0.24 5.37
CA ALA A 152 18.15 -1.29 4.63
C ALA A 152 18.90 -2.23 5.58
N ALA A 153 19.66 -1.68 6.53
CA ALA A 153 20.39 -2.48 7.52
C ALA A 153 19.45 -3.37 8.35
N ALA A 154 18.34 -2.82 8.88
CA ALA A 154 17.33 -3.57 9.62
C ALA A 154 16.69 -4.69 8.78
N LEU A 155 16.44 -4.43 7.49
CA LEU A 155 15.90 -5.42 6.55
C LEU A 155 16.94 -6.45 6.09
N GLY A 156 18.21 -6.31 6.48
CA GLY A 156 19.30 -7.16 5.99
C GLY A 156 19.57 -7.01 4.49
N LEU A 157 19.35 -5.80 3.95
CA LEU A 157 19.52 -5.46 2.54
C LEU A 157 20.64 -4.45 2.34
N SER A 158 21.21 -4.39 1.14
CA SER A 158 22.00 -3.21 0.76
C SER A 158 21.07 -2.01 0.50
N THR A 159 21.56 -0.79 0.71
CA THR A 159 20.80 0.43 0.41
C THR A 159 20.38 0.49 -1.06
N GLY A 160 21.26 0.06 -1.98
CA GLY A 160 20.96 -0.02 -3.40
C GLY A 160 19.78 -0.96 -3.68
N ASN A 161 19.79 -2.18 -3.12
CA ASN A 161 18.69 -3.13 -3.33
C ASN A 161 17.35 -2.62 -2.74
N LEU A 162 17.39 -1.93 -1.59
CA LEU A 162 16.19 -1.30 -1.05
C LEU A 162 15.66 -0.21 -1.98
N ILE A 163 16.53 0.64 -2.53
CA ILE A 163 16.14 1.71 -3.48
C ILE A 163 15.56 1.09 -4.76
N ASP A 164 16.23 0.10 -5.36
CA ASP A 164 15.75 -0.62 -6.54
C ASP A 164 14.36 -1.22 -6.30
N PHE A 165 14.15 -1.81 -5.12
CA PHE A 165 12.85 -2.36 -4.77
C PHE A 165 11.77 -1.27 -4.62
N LEU A 166 12.08 -0.14 -4.00
CA LEU A 166 11.16 0.99 -3.88
C LEU A 166 10.82 1.60 -5.25
N GLN A 167 11.76 1.63 -6.19
CA GLN A 167 11.57 2.11 -7.56
C GLN A 167 10.80 1.13 -8.46
N SER A 168 10.62 -0.11 -8.04
CA SER A 168 9.95 -1.13 -8.85
C SER A 168 8.46 -0.84 -9.15
N ASP A 169 7.85 0.10 -8.42
CA ASP A 169 6.48 0.58 -8.64
C ASP A 169 6.36 2.06 -8.27
N ASP A 170 5.81 2.88 -9.15
CA ASP A 170 5.68 4.34 -8.98
C ASP A 170 4.95 4.72 -7.70
N LYS A 171 3.92 3.95 -7.28
CA LYS A 171 3.16 4.23 -6.06
C LYS A 171 3.95 3.88 -4.80
N VAL A 172 4.78 2.84 -4.87
CA VAL A 172 5.68 2.48 -3.77
C VAL A 172 6.73 3.56 -3.60
N TRP A 173 7.31 4.02 -4.71
CA TRP A 173 8.27 5.13 -4.73
C TRP A 173 7.68 6.42 -4.17
N GLU A 174 6.51 6.80 -4.66
CA GLU A 174 5.77 7.98 -4.16
C GLU A 174 5.51 7.88 -2.65
N GLN A 175 5.04 6.71 -2.20
CA GLN A 175 4.73 6.50 -0.79
C GLN A 175 5.98 6.52 0.10
N ALA A 176 7.09 5.95 -0.35
CA ALA A 176 8.37 6.03 0.36
C ALA A 176 8.86 7.47 0.50
N ASN A 177 8.79 8.25 -0.58
CA ASN A 177 9.15 9.67 -0.57
C ASN A 177 8.19 10.51 0.28
N HIS A 178 6.90 10.19 0.27
CA HIS A 178 5.93 10.83 1.16
C HIS A 178 6.24 10.56 2.65
N LEU A 179 6.57 9.32 3.00
CA LEU A 179 7.01 8.99 4.37
C LEU A 179 8.26 9.78 4.75
N ARG A 180 9.28 9.82 3.89
CA ARG A 180 10.52 10.56 4.13
C ARG A 180 10.28 12.06 4.34
N ALA A 181 9.43 12.67 3.53
CA ALA A 181 9.07 14.08 3.65
C ALA A 181 8.41 14.39 5.00
N ARG A 182 7.60 13.48 5.55
CA ARG A 182 6.99 13.64 6.89
C ARG A 182 8.02 13.73 8.01
N PHE A 183 9.20 13.15 7.82
CA PHE A 183 10.34 13.20 8.75
C PHE A 183 11.39 14.27 8.36
N GLY A 184 11.07 15.14 7.41
CA GLY A 184 11.95 16.24 6.99
C GLY A 184 13.09 15.84 6.06
N HIS A 185 13.09 14.64 5.50
CA HIS A 185 14.11 14.19 4.54
C HIS A 185 13.78 14.63 3.12
N LYS A 186 14.82 14.87 2.32
CA LYS A 186 14.70 15.09 0.88
C LYS A 186 14.20 13.82 0.18
N ALA A 187 13.52 13.98 -0.97
CA ALA A 187 13.15 12.86 -1.81
C ALA A 187 14.37 12.05 -2.24
N LEU A 188 14.15 10.75 -2.46
CA LEU A 188 15.13 9.88 -3.12
C LEU A 188 15.19 10.22 -4.62
N HIS A 189 16.35 10.02 -5.23
CA HIS A 189 16.61 10.28 -6.66
C HIS A 189 17.01 8.98 -7.34
#